data_38efe458f58bf615ab486756028b6ba5
#
_entry.id   38efe458f58bf615ab486756028b6ba5
#
_cell.length_a   1.000
_cell.length_b   1.000
_cell.length_c   1.000
_cell.angle_alpha   90.00
_cell.angle_beta   90.00
_cell.angle_gamma   90.00
#
_symmetry.space_group_name_H-M   'P 1'
#
loop_
_entity.id
_entity.type
_entity.pdbx_description
1 polymer ?
#
loop_
_entity_poly.entity_id
_entity_poly.type
_entity_poly.pdbx_seq_one_letter_code
_entity_poly.pdbx_strand_id
1 'polypeptide(L)'
;MTINEITAISNSFTDEQASTSVVRYYVNECISKVNIEAKAKLPLFSSINDPTYTALSESWQNVLFVPYVCYSIKMNDGSLNEADRYITKFNENLAKLLQEKNSAIGESYREEDFTAIYRTDPTMGINVGWFTRRGNGGF
;
A
#
# COMPACT_ATOMS: atom_id res chain seq x y z
N MET A 1 0.40 -12.56 7.72
CA MET A 1 1.69 -12.56 8.44
C MET A 1 1.58 -11.68 9.68
N THR A 2 2.29 -12.04 10.72
CA THR A 2 2.41 -11.22 11.93
C THR A 2 3.68 -10.37 11.85
N ILE A 3 3.78 -9.36 12.72
CA ILE A 3 4.99 -8.55 12.80
C ILE A 3 6.21 -9.40 13.14
N ASN A 4 6.05 -10.40 14.02
CA ASN A 4 7.15 -11.30 14.36
C ASN A 4 7.66 -12.08 13.15
N GLU A 5 6.74 -12.57 12.32
CA GLU A 5 7.12 -13.29 11.11
C GLU A 5 7.84 -12.39 10.11
N ILE A 6 7.32 -11.19 9.90
CA ILE A 6 7.94 -10.23 8.99
C ILE A 6 9.34 -9.86 9.51
N THR A 7 9.48 -9.66 10.82
CA THR A 7 10.76 -9.33 11.43
C THR A 7 11.79 -10.45 11.20
N ALA A 8 11.39 -11.70 11.45
CA ALA A 8 12.28 -12.84 11.29
C ALA A 8 12.76 -12.98 9.84
N ILE A 9 11.83 -12.87 8.89
CA ILE A 9 12.17 -12.99 7.47
C ILE A 9 13.07 -11.84 7.02
N SER A 10 12.73 -10.61 7.39
CA SER A 10 13.48 -9.42 6.98
C SER A 10 14.89 -9.42 7.56
N ASN A 11 15.04 -9.80 8.83
CA ASN A 11 16.35 -9.90 9.45
C ASN A 11 17.20 -10.98 8.80
N SER A 12 16.56 -12.08 8.39
CA SER A 12 17.26 -13.16 7.68
C SER A 12 17.78 -12.68 6.32
N PHE A 13 16.96 -11.94 5.56
CA PHE A 13 17.38 -11.44 4.25
C PHE A 13 18.45 -10.35 4.33
N THR A 14 18.36 -9.48 5.33
CA THR A 14 19.27 -8.35 5.45
C THR A 14 20.50 -8.65 6.31
N ASP A 15 20.50 -9.77 7.01
CA ASP A 15 21.54 -10.13 7.99
C ASP A 15 21.68 -9.05 9.07
N GLU A 16 20.55 -8.44 9.45
CA GLU A 16 20.48 -7.40 10.46
C GLU A 16 19.63 -7.84 11.64
N GLN A 17 19.59 -7.02 12.68
CA GLN A 17 18.87 -7.33 13.92
C GLN A 17 17.86 -6.23 14.25
N ALA A 18 16.97 -5.91 13.32
CA ALA A 18 15.94 -4.91 13.56
C ALA A 18 14.92 -5.42 14.60
N SER A 19 14.46 -4.53 15.48
CA SER A 19 13.48 -4.87 16.49
C SER A 19 12.06 -4.94 15.89
N THR A 20 11.17 -5.67 16.56
CA THR A 20 9.78 -5.78 16.10
C THR A 20 9.08 -4.41 16.08
N SER A 21 9.40 -3.53 17.02
CA SER A 21 8.81 -2.18 17.05
C SER A 21 9.19 -1.36 15.82
N VAL A 22 10.45 -1.44 15.41
CA VAL A 22 10.94 -0.74 14.23
C VAL A 22 10.33 -1.35 12.97
N VAL A 23 10.26 -2.68 12.90
CA VAL A 23 9.65 -3.37 11.76
C VAL A 23 8.17 -3.00 11.64
N ARG A 24 7.44 -2.92 12.76
CA ARG A 24 6.04 -2.49 12.71
C ARG A 24 5.90 -1.09 12.09
N TYR A 25 6.79 -0.19 12.48
CA TYR A 25 6.80 1.16 11.89
C TYR A 25 7.00 1.09 10.37
N TYR A 26 7.96 0.30 9.90
CA TYR A 26 8.25 0.17 8.49
C TYR A 26 7.09 -0.49 7.73
N VAL A 27 6.46 -1.51 8.31
CA VAL A 27 5.31 -2.17 7.69
C VAL A 27 4.14 -1.18 7.56
N ASN A 28 3.87 -0.40 8.60
CA ASN A 28 2.80 0.59 8.56
C ASN A 28 3.09 1.67 7.51
N GLU A 29 4.34 2.06 7.36
CA GLU A 29 4.75 2.99 6.32
C GLU A 29 4.48 2.40 4.93
N CYS A 30 4.79 1.12 4.76
CA CYS A 30 4.50 0.39 3.52
C CYS A 30 3.01 0.36 3.23
N ILE A 31 2.19 0.02 4.24
CA ILE A 31 0.74 -0.03 4.07
C ILE A 31 0.19 1.35 3.69
N SER A 32 0.70 2.41 4.32
CA SER A 32 0.29 3.77 4.00
C SER A 32 0.61 4.10 2.54
N LYS A 33 1.79 3.70 2.07
CA LYS A 33 2.19 3.93 0.68
C LYS A 33 1.30 3.16 -0.29
N VAL A 34 1.00 1.91 0.02
CA VAL A 34 0.08 1.10 -0.80
C VAL A 34 -1.30 1.75 -0.83
N ASN A 35 -1.79 2.23 0.31
CA ASN A 35 -3.09 2.88 0.40
C ASN A 35 -3.17 4.12 -0.49
N ILE A 36 -2.12 4.92 -0.51
CA ILE A 36 -2.07 6.12 -1.35
C ILE A 36 -2.09 5.74 -2.82
N GLU A 37 -1.24 4.80 -3.23
CA GLU A 37 -1.08 4.43 -4.64
C GLU A 37 -2.28 3.64 -5.17
N ALA A 38 -2.84 2.76 -4.37
CA ALA A 38 -3.96 1.91 -4.78
C ALA A 38 -5.32 2.51 -4.46
N LYS A 39 -5.37 3.66 -3.79
CA LYS A 39 -6.59 4.27 -3.29
C LYS A 39 -7.36 3.27 -2.44
N ALA A 40 -6.69 2.73 -1.45
CA ALA A 40 -7.23 1.73 -0.54
C ALA A 40 -7.18 2.24 0.89
N LYS A 41 -7.82 1.50 1.78
CA LYS A 41 -7.82 1.80 3.22
C LYS A 41 -7.54 0.54 4.01
N LEU A 42 -6.41 -0.09 3.67
CA LEU A 42 -5.93 -1.25 4.40
C LEU A 42 -5.57 -0.85 5.83
N PRO A 43 -5.93 -1.67 6.83
CA PRO A 43 -5.65 -1.32 8.22
C PRO A 43 -4.15 -1.38 8.53
N LEU A 44 -3.72 -0.54 9.46
CA LEU A 44 -2.36 -0.56 9.97
C LEU A 44 -2.27 -1.51 11.16
N PHE A 45 -1.05 -1.95 11.47
CA PHE A 45 -0.81 -2.70 12.70
C PHE A 45 -0.83 -1.74 13.88
N SER A 46 -1.68 -1.98 14.87
CA SER A 46 -1.77 -1.14 16.04
C SER A 46 -0.75 -1.54 17.12
N SER A 47 -0.26 -2.78 17.08
CA SER A 47 0.66 -3.33 18.06
C SER A 47 1.54 -4.40 17.42
N ILE A 48 2.72 -4.66 18.03
CA ILE A 48 3.58 -5.76 17.60
C ILE A 48 2.94 -7.13 17.89
N ASN A 49 1.91 -7.16 18.72
CA ASN A 49 1.21 -8.38 19.10
C ASN A 49 -0.11 -8.59 18.36
N ASP A 50 -0.37 -7.78 17.35
CA ASP A 50 -1.58 -7.92 16.54
C ASP A 50 -1.63 -9.31 15.90
N PRO A 51 -2.85 -9.85 15.68
CA PRO A 51 -2.99 -11.14 15.01
C PRO A 51 -2.54 -11.05 13.54
N THR A 52 -2.52 -12.22 12.90
CA THR A 52 -2.14 -12.32 11.49
C THR A 52 -2.93 -11.34 10.63
N TYR A 53 -2.22 -10.62 9.78
CA TYR A 53 -2.82 -9.65 8.86
C TYR A 53 -3.67 -10.38 7.82
N THR A 54 -4.92 -9.98 7.66
CA THR A 54 -5.86 -10.67 6.77
C THR A 54 -6.39 -9.79 5.63
N ALA A 55 -6.08 -8.50 5.64
CA ALA A 55 -6.58 -7.58 4.62
C ALA A 55 -5.96 -7.78 3.24
N LEU A 56 -4.79 -8.41 3.17
CA LEU A 56 -4.14 -8.84 1.93
C LEU A 56 -3.78 -10.31 2.08
N SER A 57 -3.72 -11.03 0.95
CA SER A 57 -3.25 -12.40 0.97
C SER A 57 -1.80 -12.46 1.40
N GLU A 58 -1.39 -13.61 1.94
CA GLU A 58 -0.01 -13.78 2.39
C GLU A 58 0.99 -13.60 1.26
N SER A 59 0.62 -14.01 0.05
CA SER A 59 1.48 -13.82 -1.13
C SER A 59 1.78 -12.35 -1.37
N TRP A 60 0.77 -11.49 -1.30
CA TRP A 60 0.97 -10.05 -1.48
C TRP A 60 1.75 -9.45 -0.31
N GLN A 61 1.51 -9.93 0.90
CA GLN A 61 2.28 -9.47 2.06
C GLN A 61 3.78 -9.79 1.89
N ASN A 62 4.09 -10.99 1.42
CA ASN A 62 5.49 -11.39 1.20
C ASN A 62 6.20 -10.51 0.18
N VAL A 63 5.53 -10.15 -0.91
CA VAL A 63 6.18 -9.41 -2.00
C VAL A 63 6.13 -7.90 -1.82
N LEU A 64 5.34 -7.39 -0.88
CA LEU A 64 5.24 -5.97 -0.60
C LEU A 64 5.89 -5.60 0.74
N PHE A 65 5.47 -6.25 1.82
CA PHE A 65 5.94 -5.89 3.17
C PHE A 65 7.42 -6.22 3.35
N VAL A 66 7.82 -7.43 2.99
CA VAL A 66 9.19 -7.88 3.23
C VAL A 66 10.22 -7.04 2.45
N PRO A 67 10.07 -6.83 1.13
CA PRO A 67 11.03 -5.97 0.43
C PRO A 67 11.07 -4.54 0.95
N TYR A 68 9.92 -3.98 1.32
CA TYR A 68 9.89 -2.61 1.85
C TYR A 68 10.60 -2.52 3.20
N VAL A 69 10.39 -3.50 4.09
CA VAL A 69 11.08 -3.54 5.38
C VAL A 69 12.58 -3.72 5.17
N CYS A 70 12.99 -4.61 4.27
CA CYS A 70 14.40 -4.82 3.95
C CYS A 70 15.04 -3.54 3.41
N TYR A 71 14.34 -2.84 2.52
CA TYR A 71 14.77 -1.54 2.02
C TYR A 71 15.00 -0.56 3.16
N SER A 72 14.03 -0.45 4.06
CA SER A 72 14.10 0.49 5.18
C SER A 72 15.25 0.17 6.13
N ILE A 73 15.46 -1.11 6.42
CA ILE A 73 16.57 -1.57 7.26
C ILE A 73 17.91 -1.18 6.61
N LYS A 74 18.05 -1.46 5.32
CA LYS A 74 19.31 -1.18 4.61
C LYS A 74 19.56 0.31 4.43
N MET A 75 18.51 1.11 4.24
CA MET A 75 18.63 2.57 4.19
C MET A 75 19.14 3.11 5.52
N ASN A 76 18.61 2.60 6.62
CA ASN A 76 19.03 3.02 7.96
C ASN A 76 20.48 2.59 8.25
N ASP A 77 20.93 1.50 7.68
CA ASP A 77 22.29 0.98 7.84
C ASP A 77 23.29 1.67 6.90
N GLY A 78 22.82 2.46 5.95
CA GLY A 78 23.69 3.13 4.98
C GLY A 78 24.07 2.29 3.78
N SER A 79 23.55 1.08 3.64
CA SER A 79 23.84 0.18 2.51
C SER A 79 22.95 0.52 1.31
N LEU A 80 23.23 1.63 0.64
CA LEU A 80 22.35 2.18 -0.38
C LEU A 80 22.16 1.27 -1.59
N ASN A 81 23.21 0.54 -1.99
CA ASN A 81 23.11 -0.36 -3.15
C ASN A 81 22.14 -1.52 -2.88
N GLU A 82 22.20 -2.08 -1.68
CA GLU A 82 21.28 -3.15 -1.29
C GLU A 82 19.87 -2.62 -1.12
N ALA A 83 19.75 -1.44 -0.49
CA ALA A 83 18.44 -0.79 -0.32
C ALA A 83 17.77 -0.56 -1.67
N ASP A 84 18.54 -0.13 -2.67
CA ASP A 84 18.02 0.14 -4.01
C ASP A 84 17.42 -1.11 -4.66
N ARG A 85 18.04 -2.28 -4.45
CA ARG A 85 17.52 -3.53 -4.99
C ARG A 85 16.18 -3.90 -4.34
N TYR A 86 16.04 -3.69 -3.04
CA TYR A 86 14.79 -3.99 -2.34
C TYR A 86 13.67 -3.05 -2.73
N ILE A 87 13.95 -1.75 -2.85
CA ILE A 87 12.89 -0.80 -3.22
C ILE A 87 12.47 -0.97 -4.69
N THR A 88 13.39 -1.36 -5.56
CA THR A 88 13.05 -1.68 -6.95
C THR A 88 12.08 -2.85 -7.01
N LYS A 89 12.35 -3.90 -6.23
CA LYS A 89 11.47 -5.06 -6.16
C LYS A 89 10.10 -4.69 -5.60
N PHE A 90 10.07 -3.86 -4.56
CA PHE A 90 8.82 -3.37 -4.00
C PHE A 90 8.01 -2.61 -5.04
N ASN A 91 8.65 -1.70 -5.76
CA ASN A 91 7.97 -0.89 -6.77
C ASN A 91 7.41 -1.73 -7.91
N GLU A 92 8.15 -2.75 -8.36
CA GLU A 92 7.68 -3.68 -9.38
C GLU A 92 6.44 -4.44 -8.91
N ASN A 93 6.46 -4.92 -7.67
CA ASN A 93 5.34 -5.66 -7.11
C ASN A 93 4.15 -4.76 -6.83
N LEU A 94 4.40 -3.51 -6.43
CA LEU A 94 3.33 -2.54 -6.26
C LEU A 94 2.64 -2.25 -7.60
N ALA A 95 3.40 -2.12 -8.67
CA ALA A 95 2.82 -1.93 -10.02
C ALA A 95 1.92 -3.11 -10.40
N LYS A 96 2.33 -4.34 -10.07
CA LYS A 96 1.51 -5.52 -10.32
C LYS A 96 0.23 -5.50 -9.48
N LEU A 97 0.35 -5.09 -8.22
CA LEU A 97 -0.83 -4.96 -7.34
C LEU A 97 -1.83 -3.97 -7.93
N LEU A 98 -1.36 -2.85 -8.44
CA LEU A 98 -2.23 -1.84 -9.03
C LEU A 98 -2.97 -2.36 -10.26
N GLN A 99 -2.35 -3.25 -11.04
CA GLN A 99 -3.01 -3.88 -12.17
C GLN A 99 -4.09 -4.88 -11.72
N GLU A 100 -3.89 -5.52 -10.58
CA GLU A 100 -4.80 -6.55 -10.06
C GLU A 100 -5.58 -6.08 -8.84
N LYS A 101 -5.67 -4.79 -8.64
CA LYS A 101 -6.21 -4.18 -7.43
C LYS A 101 -7.59 -4.72 -7.06
N ASN A 102 -8.48 -4.92 -8.02
CA ASN A 102 -9.84 -5.37 -7.75
C ASN A 102 -9.92 -6.81 -7.24
N SER A 103 -8.94 -7.65 -7.56
CA SER A 103 -8.88 -9.00 -7.05
C SER A 103 -7.96 -9.12 -5.84
N ALA A 104 -6.92 -8.28 -5.76
CA ALA A 104 -5.94 -8.33 -4.68
C ALA A 104 -6.44 -7.66 -3.40
N ILE A 105 -7.21 -6.58 -3.53
CA ILE A 105 -7.71 -5.81 -2.39
C ILE A 105 -9.22 -6.00 -2.31
N GLY A 106 -9.70 -6.49 -1.16
CA GLY A 106 -11.11 -6.70 -0.93
C GLY A 106 -11.92 -5.41 -1.06
N GLU A 107 -13.17 -5.55 -1.49
CA GLU A 107 -14.04 -4.40 -1.74
C GLU A 107 -14.17 -3.51 -0.52
N SER A 108 -14.22 -4.09 0.68
CA SER A 108 -14.36 -3.32 1.93
C SER A 108 -13.14 -2.45 2.24
N TYR A 109 -12.01 -2.72 1.62
CA TYR A 109 -10.77 -1.96 1.83
C TYR A 109 -10.44 -1.01 0.68
N ARG A 110 -11.33 -0.89 -0.31
CA ARG A 110 -11.15 0.04 -1.43
C ARG A 110 -11.91 1.33 -1.16
N GLU A 111 -11.34 2.45 -1.58
CA GLU A 111 -12.01 3.73 -1.47
C GLU A 111 -13.14 3.82 -2.50
N GLU A 112 -14.18 4.61 -2.18
CA GLU A 112 -15.23 4.87 -3.13
C GLU A 112 -14.70 5.67 -4.32
N ASP A 113 -15.21 5.32 -5.50
CA ASP A 113 -14.88 6.04 -6.73
C ASP A 113 -15.92 7.12 -6.99
N PHE A 114 -15.65 8.31 -6.49
CA PHE A 114 -16.54 9.46 -6.70
C PHE A 114 -16.69 9.79 -8.17
N THR A 115 -15.68 9.53 -8.97
CA THR A 115 -15.75 9.77 -10.41
C THR A 115 -16.83 8.90 -11.05
N ALA A 116 -16.93 7.64 -10.63
CA ALA A 116 -17.96 6.74 -11.11
C ALA A 116 -19.35 7.23 -10.70
N ILE A 117 -19.51 7.74 -9.49
CA ILE A 117 -20.77 8.28 -9.01
C ILE A 117 -21.22 9.46 -9.87
N TYR A 118 -20.32 10.38 -10.14
CA TYR A 118 -20.65 11.55 -10.97
C TYR A 118 -20.95 11.17 -12.42
N ARG A 119 -20.34 10.14 -12.93
CA ARG A 119 -20.60 9.68 -14.29
C ARG A 119 -21.96 9.03 -14.44
N THR A 120 -22.50 8.50 -13.36
CA THR A 120 -23.83 7.88 -13.41
C THR A 120 -24.95 8.90 -13.28
N ASP A 121 -24.63 10.15 -13.02
CA ASP A 121 -25.61 11.23 -12.92
C ASP A 121 -25.22 12.36 -13.86
N PRO A 122 -25.57 12.25 -15.14
CA PRO A 122 -25.17 13.24 -16.14
C PRO A 122 -25.81 14.60 -15.96
N THR A 123 -26.82 14.70 -15.13
CA THR A 123 -27.48 16.00 -14.92
C THR A 123 -26.76 16.90 -13.96
N MET A 124 -25.79 16.38 -13.31
CA MET A 124 -25.02 17.16 -12.37
C MET A 124 -23.97 18.00 -13.04
N GLY A 125 -23.97 17.96 -13.88
CA GLY A 125 -23.00 18.62 -14.22
C GLY A 125 -22.55 19.64 -14.48
N ILE A 126 -23.00 19.32 -13.84
CA ILE A 126 -22.53 20.02 -14.23
C ILE A 126 -22.20 20.53 -14.28
N ASN A 127 -22.29 20.29 -13.97
CA ASN A 127 -21.73 20.67 -14.28
C ASN A 127 -21.41 21.10 -14.22
N VAL A 128 -21.74 21.10 -14.01
CA VAL A 128 -21.23 21.53 -14.17
C VAL A 128 -20.80 21.86 -14.26
N GLY A 129 -20.86 21.77 -14.08
CA GLY A 129 -20.31 22.02 -14.33
C GLY A 129 -19.89 22.53 -14.22
N TRP A 130 -20.07 22.89 -13.92
CA TRP A 130 -19.51 23.04 -13.95
C TRP A 130 -19.18 23.32 -14.39
N PHE A 131 -19.46 23.25 -14.37
CA PHE A 131 -19.07 23.09 -14.98
C PHE A 131 -19.22 23.41 -15.71
N THR A 132 -19.46 23.45 -15.76
CA THR A 132 -19.46 23.39 -16.58
C THR A 132 -19.69 23.73 -17.04
N ARG A 133 -19.91 23.97 -16.90
CA ARG A 133 -19.97 23.91 -17.46
C ARG A 133 -20.22 24.26 -17.99
N ARG A 134 -20.67 24.51 -17.86
CA ARG A 134 -20.87 24.46 -18.40
C ARG A 134 -21.21 24.63 -18.92
N GLY A 135 -21.76 24.59 -18.65
CA GLY A 135 -21.92 24.56 -19.27
C GLY A 135 -22.36 24.67 -19.51
N ASN A 136 -22.81 24.95 -19.24
CA ASN A 136 -23.01 24.93 -19.53
C ASN A 136 -23.19 24.84 -19.60
N GLY A 137 -23.75 24.93 -19.20
CA GLY A 137 -23.68 24.80 -19.35
C GLY A 137 -23.64 24.66 -19.34
N GLY A 138 -23.92 24.74 -18.95
CA GLY A 138 -23.50 24.50 -18.99
C GLY A 138 -23.24 24.38 -18.90
N PHE A 139 -23.33 24.33 -18.49
CA PHE A 139 -22.77 23.97 -18.40
C PHE A 139 -22.59 23.90 -18.56
#